data_10c85107730a2af4479dfc71364ee921
#
_entry.id   10c85107730a2af4479dfc71364ee921
#
_cell.length_a   1.000
_cell.length_b   1.000
_cell.length_c   1.000
_cell.angle_alpha   90.00
_cell.angle_beta   90.00
_cell.angle_gamma   90.00
#
_symmetry.space_group_name_H-M   'P 1'
#
loop_
_entity.id
_entity.type
_entity.pdbx_description
1 polymer ?
#
loop_
_entity_poly.entity_id
_entity_poly.type
_entity_poly.pdbx_seq_one_letter_code
_entity_poly.pdbx_strand_id
1 'polypeptide(L)'
;MGNNFSWPNGARIAVAMTCLMENWSGDKGPPFSVQTTSLKPGTHDRAAMTWGRYGSRNGVWRLLKILNELQVPSTFVANAQSMEIAPAAVDCMLKSGHEIAAHSYTQDALMAYLSPDEERQMIQKCVDVFKKLTGAPPKGWLSPVLAPTANTEELIAEAKFLWYGDYNNIDLPFRVETKSGPLVALPHSDFADHRVLRANPRDWFEVYKDTFDYLYANEPTSFLNITVHCHFGGRPLMAAQVAEILKYIRGFPGVGLVRHDELARWVLDNNIREWTNQERFFPNA
;
A
#
# COMPACT_ATOMS: atom_id res chain seq x y z
N MET A 1 2.66 28.62 18.10
CA MET A 1 3.75 27.65 18.17
C MET A 1 3.57 26.74 16.97
N GLY A 2 4.58 26.65 16.10
CA GLY A 2 4.46 25.91 14.86
C GLY A 2 4.16 24.43 15.12
N ASN A 3 3.21 23.89 14.37
CA ASN A 3 2.68 22.54 14.49
C ASN A 3 3.64 21.47 13.93
N ASN A 4 4.90 21.53 14.35
CA ASN A 4 5.92 20.59 13.93
C ASN A 4 5.97 19.44 14.95
N PHE A 5 5.60 18.25 14.52
CA PHE A 5 5.91 17.01 15.20
C PHE A 5 6.98 16.26 14.41
N SER A 6 7.70 15.38 15.08
CA SER A 6 8.64 14.47 14.42
C SER A 6 8.04 13.07 14.40
N TRP A 7 8.22 12.36 13.33
CA TRP A 7 7.86 10.95 13.21
C TRP A 7 8.64 10.07 14.18
N PRO A 8 8.36 8.76 14.27
CA PRO A 8 9.15 7.83 15.08
C PRO A 8 10.65 8.06 14.94
N ASN A 9 11.38 7.94 16.04
CA ASN A 9 12.83 8.15 16.11
C ASN A 9 13.33 9.56 15.72
N GLY A 10 12.45 10.57 15.81
CA GLY A 10 12.82 11.94 15.48
C GLY A 10 12.93 12.22 13.98
N ALA A 11 12.39 11.33 13.13
CA ALA A 11 12.43 11.54 11.69
C ALA A 11 11.56 12.74 11.29
N ARG A 12 12.06 13.52 10.32
CA ARG A 12 11.34 14.64 9.72
C ARG A 12 10.45 14.20 8.54
N ILE A 13 10.85 13.14 7.85
CA ILE A 13 10.07 12.50 6.79
C ILE A 13 9.91 11.02 7.11
N ALA A 14 8.67 10.54 7.14
CA ALA A 14 8.37 9.13 7.18
C ALA A 14 8.18 8.62 5.75
N VAL A 15 8.88 7.56 5.39
CA VAL A 15 8.76 6.93 4.07
C VAL A 15 8.28 5.51 4.26
N ALA A 16 7.14 5.20 3.67
CA ALA A 16 6.57 3.86 3.63
C ALA A 16 6.76 3.24 2.24
N MET A 17 7.01 1.93 2.20
CA MET A 17 7.06 1.15 0.97
C MET A 17 5.89 0.18 0.93
N THR A 18 4.99 0.37 -0.04
CA THR A 18 3.81 -0.47 -0.29
C THR A 18 4.08 -1.40 -1.47
N CYS A 19 3.93 -2.71 -1.25
CA CYS A 19 4.02 -3.74 -2.28
C CYS A 19 2.65 -4.41 -2.45
N LEU A 20 1.95 -4.13 -3.54
CA LEU A 20 0.64 -4.71 -3.83
C LEU A 20 0.79 -6.13 -4.38
N MET A 21 0.32 -7.12 -3.63
CA MET A 21 0.35 -8.52 -4.03
C MET A 21 -1.04 -8.96 -4.48
N GLU A 22 -1.33 -8.72 -5.74
CA GLU A 22 -2.63 -8.86 -6.34
C GLU A 22 -2.83 -10.17 -7.09
N ASN A 23 -4.07 -10.65 -7.10
CA ASN A 23 -4.53 -11.78 -7.91
C ASN A 23 -5.99 -11.57 -8.33
N TRP A 24 -6.33 -12.02 -9.52
CA TRP A 24 -7.68 -11.94 -10.10
C TRP A 24 -8.37 -13.29 -10.00
N SER A 25 -9.70 -13.27 -9.85
CA SER A 25 -10.50 -14.48 -9.72
C SER A 25 -10.54 -15.31 -11.01
N GLY A 26 -10.55 -16.63 -10.87
CA GLY A 26 -10.73 -17.57 -11.98
C GLY A 26 -9.69 -17.38 -13.09
N ASP A 27 -10.19 -17.19 -14.30
CA ASP A 27 -9.39 -17.01 -15.52
C ASP A 27 -9.23 -15.53 -15.91
N LYS A 28 -9.49 -14.61 -14.98
CA LYS A 28 -9.30 -13.18 -15.20
C LYS A 28 -7.84 -12.78 -15.00
N GLY A 29 -7.48 -11.65 -15.59
CA GLY A 29 -6.18 -11.01 -15.43
C GLY A 29 -6.36 -9.50 -15.44
N PRO A 30 -5.28 -8.74 -15.15
CA PRO A 30 -5.36 -7.29 -15.12
C PRO A 30 -5.79 -6.72 -16.48
N PRO A 31 -6.84 -5.89 -16.54
CA PRO A 31 -7.34 -5.32 -17.80
C PRO A 31 -6.35 -4.34 -18.45
N PHE A 32 -5.37 -3.90 -17.69
CA PHE A 32 -4.34 -2.95 -18.10
C PHE A 32 -2.97 -3.61 -18.41
N SER A 33 -2.90 -4.93 -18.50
CA SER A 33 -1.62 -5.60 -18.76
C SER A 33 -0.98 -5.10 -20.08
N VAL A 34 0.35 -5.15 -20.17
CA VAL A 34 1.07 -4.77 -21.41
C VAL A 34 0.70 -5.66 -22.59
N GLN A 35 0.20 -6.85 -22.29
CA GLN A 35 -0.27 -7.85 -23.26
C GLN A 35 -1.79 -7.73 -23.50
N THR A 36 -2.44 -6.69 -22.99
CA THR A 36 -3.87 -6.47 -23.22
C THR A 36 -4.15 -6.50 -24.71
N THR A 37 -4.94 -7.46 -25.09
CA THR A 37 -5.33 -7.69 -26.48
C THR A 37 -6.73 -7.12 -26.73
N SER A 38 -7.07 -6.87 -27.99
CA SER A 38 -8.42 -6.49 -28.38
C SER A 38 -9.34 -7.72 -28.46
N LEU A 39 -9.24 -8.61 -27.49
CA LEU A 39 -10.10 -9.79 -27.43
C LEU A 39 -11.55 -9.37 -27.10
N LYS A 40 -12.49 -10.09 -27.68
CA LYS A 40 -13.90 -9.89 -27.36
C LYS A 40 -14.16 -10.19 -25.88
N PRO A 41 -15.07 -9.47 -25.21
CA PRO A 41 -15.49 -9.79 -23.85
C PRO A 41 -15.85 -11.27 -23.69
N GLY A 42 -15.44 -11.88 -22.57
CA GLY A 42 -15.66 -13.30 -22.29
C GLY A 42 -14.65 -14.28 -22.94
N THR A 43 -13.71 -13.79 -23.76
CA THR A 43 -12.63 -14.62 -24.28
C THR A 43 -11.55 -14.83 -23.22
N HIS A 44 -11.06 -16.08 -23.11
CA HIS A 44 -9.97 -16.40 -22.20
C HIS A 44 -8.67 -15.71 -22.63
N ASP A 45 -8.20 -14.74 -21.82
CA ASP A 45 -6.94 -14.02 -22.05
C ASP A 45 -5.81 -14.62 -21.22
N ARG A 46 -5.19 -15.66 -21.75
CA ARG A 46 -4.05 -16.32 -21.09
C ARG A 46 -2.87 -15.38 -20.88
N ALA A 47 -2.66 -14.41 -21.78
CA ALA A 47 -1.55 -13.46 -21.67
C ALA A 47 -1.73 -12.55 -20.45
N ALA A 48 -2.92 -11.94 -20.28
CA ALA A 48 -3.23 -11.12 -19.10
C ALA A 48 -3.17 -11.92 -17.80
N MET A 49 -3.74 -13.13 -17.77
CA MET A 49 -3.67 -14.04 -16.62
C MET A 49 -2.23 -14.33 -16.19
N THR A 50 -1.40 -14.77 -17.12
CA THR A 50 -0.01 -15.14 -16.81
C THR A 50 0.81 -13.91 -16.44
N TRP A 51 0.47 -12.76 -17.01
CA TRP A 51 1.11 -11.49 -16.67
C TRP A 51 0.80 -11.08 -15.21
N GLY A 52 -0.45 -11.17 -14.76
CA GLY A 52 -0.84 -10.88 -13.38
C GLY A 52 -0.24 -11.89 -12.38
N ARG A 53 -0.32 -13.19 -12.68
CA ARG A 53 0.24 -14.27 -11.86
C ARG A 53 1.76 -14.20 -11.67
N TYR A 54 2.46 -13.41 -12.47
CA TYR A 54 3.88 -13.14 -12.26
C TYR A 54 4.15 -12.56 -10.86
N GLY A 55 3.23 -11.77 -10.31
CA GLY A 55 3.36 -11.12 -9.01
C GLY A 55 3.63 -12.12 -7.90
N SER A 56 2.71 -13.04 -7.66
CA SER A 56 2.82 -14.06 -6.61
C SER A 56 3.87 -15.13 -6.90
N ARG A 57 4.17 -15.39 -8.19
CA ARG A 57 5.10 -16.44 -8.60
C ARG A 57 6.57 -16.02 -8.59
N ASN A 58 6.88 -14.80 -9.05
CA ASN A 58 8.25 -14.33 -9.25
C ASN A 58 8.50 -12.93 -8.66
N GLY A 59 7.57 -12.00 -8.90
CA GLY A 59 7.79 -10.58 -8.58
C GLY A 59 7.95 -10.33 -7.10
N VAL A 60 7.11 -10.94 -6.28
CA VAL A 60 7.18 -10.85 -4.82
C VAL A 60 8.56 -11.24 -4.26
N TRP A 61 9.16 -12.32 -4.81
CA TRP A 61 10.46 -12.79 -4.36
C TRP A 61 11.61 -11.83 -4.69
N ARG A 62 11.52 -11.16 -5.84
CA ARG A 62 12.51 -10.16 -6.22
C ARG A 62 12.39 -8.90 -5.37
N LEU A 63 11.17 -8.45 -5.07
CA LEU A 63 10.95 -7.34 -4.16
C LEU A 63 11.43 -7.68 -2.74
N LEU A 64 11.06 -8.84 -2.20
CA LEU A 64 11.56 -9.31 -0.90
C LEU A 64 13.08 -9.33 -0.84
N LYS A 65 13.76 -9.84 -1.88
CA LYS A 65 15.22 -9.81 -1.96
C LYS A 65 15.76 -8.37 -1.85
N ILE A 66 15.24 -7.44 -2.64
CA ILE A 66 15.69 -6.03 -2.62
C ILE A 66 15.45 -5.41 -1.25
N LEU A 67 14.26 -5.57 -0.69
CA LEU A 67 13.87 -4.98 0.59
C LEU A 67 14.73 -5.52 1.74
N ASN A 68 14.96 -6.84 1.76
CA ASN A 68 15.80 -7.47 2.78
C ASN A 68 17.27 -7.06 2.66
N GLU A 69 17.83 -7.04 1.46
CA GLU A 69 19.23 -6.61 1.24
C GLU A 69 19.43 -5.14 1.61
N LEU A 70 18.43 -4.29 1.35
CA LEU A 70 18.47 -2.89 1.72
C LEU A 70 17.95 -2.63 3.14
N GLN A 71 17.50 -3.63 3.89
CA GLN A 71 16.95 -3.50 5.23
C GLN A 71 15.81 -2.45 5.29
N VAL A 72 14.90 -2.47 4.31
CA VAL A 72 13.75 -1.58 4.21
C VAL A 72 12.50 -2.28 4.74
N PRO A 73 11.98 -1.89 5.91
CA PRO A 73 10.70 -2.39 6.40
C PRO A 73 9.59 -1.95 5.43
N SER A 74 8.66 -2.86 5.12
CA SER A 74 7.65 -2.60 4.09
C SER A 74 6.32 -3.19 4.47
N THR A 75 5.26 -2.70 3.86
CA THR A 75 3.92 -3.25 3.98
C THR A 75 3.53 -3.91 2.65
N PHE A 76 3.28 -5.22 2.70
CA PHE A 76 2.69 -5.96 1.59
C PHE A 76 1.17 -5.91 1.73
N VAL A 77 0.51 -5.22 0.80
CA VAL A 77 -0.95 -5.14 0.76
C VAL A 77 -1.43 -6.24 -0.19
N ALA A 78 -2.05 -7.28 0.36
CA ALA A 78 -2.30 -8.52 -0.36
C ALA A 78 -3.80 -8.85 -0.47
N ASN A 79 -4.24 -9.23 -1.68
CA ASN A 79 -5.50 -9.96 -1.76
C ASN A 79 -5.38 -11.27 -0.97
N ALA A 80 -6.39 -11.62 -0.20
CA ALA A 80 -6.35 -12.84 0.63
C ALA A 80 -6.10 -14.09 -0.21
N GLN A 81 -6.65 -14.17 -1.42
CA GLN A 81 -6.38 -15.26 -2.36
C GLN A 81 -4.91 -15.32 -2.81
N SER A 82 -4.22 -14.18 -2.94
CA SER A 82 -2.79 -14.15 -3.26
C SER A 82 -1.96 -14.86 -2.20
N MET A 83 -2.35 -14.70 -0.92
CA MET A 83 -1.69 -15.36 0.20
C MET A 83 -1.92 -16.88 0.18
N GLU A 84 -3.14 -17.32 -0.15
CA GLU A 84 -3.46 -18.76 -0.30
C GLU A 84 -2.68 -19.40 -1.46
N ILE A 85 -2.43 -18.66 -2.54
CA ILE A 85 -1.66 -19.13 -3.71
C ILE A 85 -0.16 -19.19 -3.41
N ALA A 86 0.36 -18.29 -2.59
CA ALA A 86 1.79 -18.17 -2.31
C ALA A 86 2.11 -18.15 -0.80
N PRO A 87 1.75 -19.18 -0.03
CA PRO A 87 1.95 -19.19 1.42
C PRO A 87 3.43 -19.10 1.82
N ALA A 88 4.33 -19.63 1.01
CA ALA A 88 5.76 -19.48 1.26
C ALA A 88 6.25 -18.02 1.17
N ALA A 89 5.62 -17.19 0.35
CA ALA A 89 5.92 -15.75 0.31
C ALA A 89 5.41 -15.06 1.58
N VAL A 90 4.22 -15.43 2.07
CA VAL A 90 3.68 -14.97 3.36
C VAL A 90 4.64 -15.27 4.51
N ASP A 91 5.11 -16.51 4.59
CA ASP A 91 6.10 -16.92 5.61
C ASP A 91 7.40 -16.10 5.52
N CYS A 92 7.87 -15.83 4.29
CA CYS A 92 9.08 -15.03 4.09
C CYS A 92 8.87 -13.57 4.52
N MET A 93 7.74 -12.96 4.17
CA MET A 93 7.38 -11.60 4.61
C MET A 93 7.39 -11.47 6.13
N LEU A 94 6.73 -12.40 6.83
CA LEU A 94 6.64 -12.39 8.29
C LEU A 94 8.02 -12.59 8.95
N LYS A 95 8.81 -13.56 8.46
CA LYS A 95 10.17 -13.82 8.97
C LYS A 95 11.12 -12.65 8.74
N SER A 96 10.89 -11.87 7.69
CA SER A 96 11.66 -10.66 7.38
C SER A 96 11.15 -9.41 8.10
N GLY A 97 10.10 -9.52 8.91
CA GLY A 97 9.56 -8.40 9.69
C GLY A 97 8.72 -7.41 8.87
N HIS A 98 8.27 -7.78 7.67
CA HIS A 98 7.34 -6.98 6.91
C HIS A 98 5.92 -7.09 7.46
N GLU A 99 5.12 -6.04 7.29
CA GLU A 99 3.68 -6.10 7.53
C GLU A 99 2.98 -6.74 6.32
N ILE A 100 1.88 -7.46 6.59
CA ILE A 100 0.93 -7.87 5.56
C ILE A 100 -0.43 -7.26 5.90
N ALA A 101 -0.99 -6.47 4.99
CA ALA A 101 -2.28 -5.81 5.12
C ALA A 101 -3.27 -6.34 4.07
N ALA A 102 -4.55 -6.17 4.30
CA ALA A 102 -5.61 -6.74 3.48
C ALA A 102 -5.96 -5.85 2.28
N HIS A 103 -6.27 -6.49 1.15
CA HIS A 103 -6.65 -5.87 -0.12
C HIS A 103 -7.85 -6.58 -0.75
N SER A 104 -8.94 -6.76 0.01
CA SER A 104 -10.06 -7.62 -0.37
C SER A 104 -9.62 -9.07 -0.64
N TYR A 105 -10.53 -9.92 -1.15
CA TYR A 105 -10.21 -11.32 -1.43
C TYR A 105 -9.49 -11.50 -2.77
N THR A 106 -9.97 -10.83 -3.84
CA THR A 106 -9.35 -10.77 -5.16
C THR A 106 -9.38 -9.33 -5.68
N GLN A 107 -8.51 -9.02 -6.65
CA GLN A 107 -8.39 -7.66 -7.19
C GLN A 107 -9.62 -7.19 -7.97
N ASP A 108 -10.39 -8.10 -8.51
CA ASP A 108 -11.64 -7.83 -9.23
C ASP A 108 -12.90 -7.86 -8.35
N ALA A 109 -12.77 -8.14 -7.05
CA ALA A 109 -13.84 -8.04 -6.06
C ALA A 109 -13.88 -6.64 -5.45
N LEU A 110 -14.47 -5.69 -6.18
CA LEU A 110 -14.51 -4.29 -5.80
C LEU A 110 -15.57 -4.03 -4.74
N MET A 111 -15.17 -3.36 -3.66
CA MET A 111 -16.06 -3.01 -2.55
C MET A 111 -17.23 -2.15 -3.02
N ALA A 112 -16.98 -1.21 -3.93
CA ALA A 112 -17.99 -0.27 -4.48
C ALA A 112 -19.24 -0.93 -5.09
N TYR A 113 -19.18 -2.24 -5.41
CA TYR A 113 -20.30 -2.98 -5.99
C TYR A 113 -21.05 -3.85 -4.98
N LEU A 114 -20.63 -3.85 -3.73
CA LEU A 114 -21.18 -4.70 -2.68
C LEU A 114 -22.23 -3.94 -1.85
N SER A 115 -23.26 -4.65 -1.42
CA SER A 115 -24.12 -4.18 -0.34
C SER A 115 -23.36 -4.18 0.99
N PRO A 116 -23.81 -3.44 2.02
CA PRO A 116 -23.13 -3.40 3.31
C PRO A 116 -22.91 -4.78 3.94
N ASP A 117 -23.84 -5.71 3.77
CA ASP A 117 -23.72 -7.06 4.31
C ASP A 117 -22.73 -7.92 3.53
N GLU A 118 -22.72 -7.80 2.20
CA GLU A 118 -21.71 -8.46 1.35
C GLU A 118 -20.31 -7.92 1.63
N GLU A 119 -20.19 -6.61 1.84
CA GLU A 119 -18.93 -5.97 2.17
C GLU A 119 -18.40 -6.47 3.52
N ARG A 120 -19.26 -6.53 4.56
CA ARG A 120 -18.91 -7.09 5.87
C ARG A 120 -18.45 -8.54 5.75
N GLN A 121 -19.14 -9.37 4.97
CA GLN A 121 -18.77 -10.75 4.71
C GLN A 121 -17.42 -10.86 3.99
N MET A 122 -17.15 -9.97 3.03
CA MET A 122 -15.87 -9.93 2.32
C MET A 122 -14.72 -9.57 3.26
N ILE A 123 -14.89 -8.56 4.10
CA ILE A 123 -13.92 -8.16 5.11
C ILE A 123 -13.66 -9.32 6.08
N GLN A 124 -14.72 -9.96 6.60
CA GLN A 124 -14.59 -11.09 7.50
C GLN A 124 -13.87 -12.28 6.86
N LYS A 125 -14.17 -12.58 5.59
CA LYS A 125 -13.47 -13.61 4.82
C LYS A 125 -11.97 -13.34 4.75
N CYS A 126 -11.57 -12.08 4.51
CA CYS A 126 -10.16 -11.69 4.49
C CYS A 126 -9.53 -11.89 5.88
N VAL A 127 -10.20 -11.45 6.95
CA VAL A 127 -9.73 -11.64 8.34
C VAL A 127 -9.49 -13.12 8.64
N ASP A 128 -10.39 -14.02 8.23
CA ASP A 128 -10.28 -15.45 8.48
C ASP A 128 -9.10 -16.09 7.73
N VAL A 129 -8.87 -15.69 6.46
CA VAL A 129 -7.71 -16.16 5.70
C VAL A 129 -6.40 -15.66 6.33
N PHE A 130 -6.36 -14.39 6.75
CA PHE A 130 -5.19 -13.84 7.44
C PHE A 130 -4.90 -14.60 8.74
N LYS A 131 -5.88 -14.80 9.61
CA LYS A 131 -5.72 -15.58 10.84
C LYS A 131 -5.20 -16.98 10.57
N LYS A 132 -5.70 -17.64 9.54
CA LYS A 132 -5.28 -18.99 9.15
C LYS A 132 -3.81 -19.02 8.71
N LEU A 133 -3.36 -18.03 7.92
CA LEU A 133 -2.04 -18.06 7.29
C LEU A 133 -0.95 -17.34 8.10
N THR A 134 -1.32 -16.35 8.93
CA THR A 134 -0.35 -15.55 9.69
C THR A 134 -0.46 -15.72 11.21
N GLY A 135 -1.51 -16.38 11.68
CA GLY A 135 -1.82 -16.51 13.12
C GLY A 135 -2.50 -15.28 13.73
N ALA A 136 -2.72 -14.21 12.97
CA ALA A 136 -3.32 -12.96 13.45
C ALA A 136 -4.22 -12.30 12.38
N PRO A 137 -5.20 -11.46 12.79
CA PRO A 137 -5.95 -10.66 11.84
C PRO A 137 -5.05 -9.59 11.18
N PRO A 138 -5.37 -9.09 9.97
CA PRO A 138 -4.67 -7.98 9.36
C PRO A 138 -4.89 -6.70 10.17
N LYS A 139 -3.93 -5.79 10.14
CA LYS A 139 -4.02 -4.50 10.82
C LYS A 139 -4.42 -3.37 9.90
N GLY A 140 -4.24 -3.53 8.61
CA GLY A 140 -4.50 -2.51 7.62
C GLY A 140 -5.36 -2.99 6.47
N TRP A 141 -6.07 -2.03 5.89
CA TRP A 141 -6.91 -2.21 4.73
C TRP A 141 -6.64 -1.17 3.66
N LEU A 142 -6.59 -1.62 2.42
CA LEU A 142 -6.64 -0.81 1.21
C LEU A 142 -7.64 -1.46 0.26
N SER A 143 -8.63 -0.72 -0.23
CA SER A 143 -9.61 -1.27 -1.18
C SER A 143 -9.00 -1.44 -2.57
N PRO A 144 -9.32 -2.53 -3.29
CA PRO A 144 -8.93 -2.68 -4.69
C PRO A 144 -9.32 -1.46 -5.52
N VAL A 145 -8.40 -0.98 -6.34
CA VAL A 145 -8.50 0.22 -7.19
C VAL A 145 -8.96 1.49 -6.44
N LEU A 146 -8.78 1.55 -5.12
CA LEU A 146 -9.27 2.63 -4.25
C LEU A 146 -10.77 2.88 -4.42
N ALA A 147 -11.56 1.80 -4.49
CA ALA A 147 -13.00 1.85 -4.71
C ALA A 147 -13.79 1.35 -3.49
N PRO A 148 -13.78 2.12 -2.36
CA PRO A 148 -14.59 1.83 -1.19
C PRO A 148 -16.07 2.15 -1.41
N THR A 149 -16.91 1.76 -0.46
CA THR A 149 -18.26 2.29 -0.28
C THR A 149 -18.27 3.37 0.81
N ALA A 150 -19.41 4.02 1.00
CA ALA A 150 -19.61 4.94 2.13
C ALA A 150 -19.56 4.22 3.50
N ASN A 151 -19.64 2.89 3.54
CA ASN A 151 -19.64 2.09 4.76
C ASN A 151 -18.28 1.48 5.09
N THR A 152 -17.35 1.42 4.13
CA THR A 152 -16.07 0.70 4.26
C THR A 152 -15.31 1.11 5.51
N GLU A 153 -15.17 2.40 5.77
CA GLU A 153 -14.43 2.92 6.92
C GLU A 153 -14.98 2.39 8.25
N GLU A 154 -16.31 2.48 8.44
CA GLU A 154 -16.96 1.98 9.66
C GLU A 154 -16.83 0.46 9.78
N LEU A 155 -17.00 -0.29 8.69
CA LEU A 155 -16.86 -1.75 8.68
C LEU A 155 -15.43 -2.21 8.99
N ILE A 156 -14.43 -1.47 8.53
CA ILE A 156 -13.02 -1.71 8.84
C ILE A 156 -12.75 -1.44 10.32
N ALA A 157 -13.28 -0.35 10.88
CA ALA A 157 -13.18 -0.07 12.30
C ALA A 157 -13.91 -1.10 13.17
N GLU A 158 -15.10 -1.55 12.75
CA GLU A 158 -15.86 -2.65 13.39
C GLU A 158 -15.04 -3.94 13.44
N ALA A 159 -14.35 -4.28 12.34
CA ALA A 159 -13.47 -5.43 12.24
C ALA A 159 -12.10 -5.27 12.95
N LYS A 160 -11.88 -4.13 13.65
CA LYS A 160 -10.71 -3.82 14.48
C LYS A 160 -9.40 -3.70 13.69
N PHE A 161 -9.47 -3.20 12.48
CA PHE A 161 -8.29 -2.75 11.77
C PHE A 161 -7.69 -1.50 12.46
N LEU A 162 -6.41 -1.28 12.24
CA LEU A 162 -5.67 -0.16 12.81
C LEU A 162 -5.62 1.02 11.86
N TRP A 163 -5.50 0.75 10.55
CA TRP A 163 -5.37 1.78 9.54
C TRP A 163 -6.15 1.44 8.26
N TYR A 164 -6.48 2.50 7.53
CA TYR A 164 -7.27 2.51 6.32
C TYR A 164 -6.62 3.42 5.26
N GLY A 165 -6.37 2.89 4.07
CA GLY A 165 -5.52 3.51 3.06
C GLY A 165 -6.23 4.21 1.90
N ASP A 166 -7.57 4.28 1.87
CA ASP A 166 -8.31 4.81 0.71
C ASP A 166 -8.46 6.35 0.73
N TYR A 167 -7.55 7.04 1.40
CA TYR A 167 -7.53 8.51 1.47
C TYR A 167 -6.59 9.10 0.43
N ASN A 168 -7.12 10.02 -0.41
CA ASN A 168 -6.39 10.73 -1.46
C ASN A 168 -6.43 12.25 -1.32
N ASN A 169 -7.03 12.77 -0.24
CA ASN A 169 -7.21 14.20 -0.01
C ASN A 169 -6.38 14.73 1.15
N ILE A 170 -5.38 13.95 1.59
CA ILE A 170 -4.51 14.26 2.72
C ILE A 170 -3.06 13.99 2.38
N ASP A 171 -2.13 14.73 2.99
CA ASP A 171 -0.69 14.53 2.85
C ASP A 171 -0.08 13.78 4.03
N LEU A 172 -0.68 13.90 5.21
CA LEU A 172 -0.18 13.28 6.44
C LEU A 172 -1.20 12.30 7.02
N PRO A 173 -0.75 11.16 7.56
CA PRO A 173 -1.64 10.27 8.30
C PRO A 173 -2.16 10.95 9.56
N PHE A 174 -3.43 10.67 9.88
CA PHE A 174 -4.09 11.20 11.07
C PHE A 174 -5.10 10.22 11.66
N ARG A 175 -5.48 10.47 12.92
CA ARG A 175 -6.49 9.71 13.64
C ARG A 175 -7.89 10.13 13.19
N VAL A 176 -8.70 9.13 12.82
CA VAL A 176 -10.13 9.26 12.48
C VAL A 176 -10.95 8.62 13.60
N GLU A 177 -12.03 9.28 14.01
CA GLU A 177 -12.99 8.71 14.96
C GLU A 177 -14.15 8.07 14.19
N THR A 178 -14.40 6.81 14.47
CA THR A 178 -15.56 6.08 13.97
C THR A 178 -16.46 5.66 15.14
N LYS A 179 -17.68 5.19 14.84
CA LYS A 179 -18.58 4.65 15.88
C LYS A 179 -18.03 3.42 16.58
N SER A 180 -17.20 2.66 15.87
CA SER A 180 -16.60 1.40 16.34
C SER A 180 -15.22 1.56 16.99
N GLY A 181 -14.71 2.79 17.04
CA GLY A 181 -13.43 3.15 17.66
C GLY A 181 -12.49 3.89 16.70
N PRO A 182 -11.31 4.29 17.18
CA PRO A 182 -10.37 5.05 16.38
C PRO A 182 -9.73 4.20 15.27
N LEU A 183 -9.49 4.84 14.14
CA LEU A 183 -8.81 4.32 12.96
C LEU A 183 -7.76 5.33 12.51
N VAL A 184 -6.76 4.93 11.76
CA VAL A 184 -5.80 5.85 11.16
C VAL A 184 -6.02 5.94 9.66
N ALA A 185 -6.30 7.14 9.18
CA ALA A 185 -6.26 7.45 7.77
C ALA A 185 -4.80 7.52 7.32
N LEU A 186 -4.43 6.70 6.33
CA LEU A 186 -3.11 6.72 5.70
C LEU A 186 -3.25 7.13 4.24
N PRO A 187 -2.60 8.21 3.78
CA PRO A 187 -2.65 8.58 2.38
C PRO A 187 -1.99 7.53 1.51
N HIS A 188 -2.65 7.19 0.41
CA HIS A 188 -2.08 6.33 -0.62
C HIS A 188 -1.30 7.17 -1.65
N SER A 189 -0.41 6.50 -2.40
CA SER A 189 0.35 7.18 -3.46
C SER A 189 -0.50 7.36 -4.71
N ASP A 190 -0.52 8.57 -5.27
CA ASP A 190 -1.15 8.87 -6.56
C ASP A 190 -0.35 8.32 -7.75
N PHE A 191 0.91 7.97 -7.54
CA PHE A 191 1.82 7.54 -8.59
C PHE A 191 2.43 6.18 -8.30
N ALA A 192 1.69 5.09 -8.61
CA ALA A 192 2.23 3.75 -8.55
C ALA A 192 2.90 3.34 -9.90
N ASP A 193 3.64 2.24 -9.88
CA ASP A 193 4.40 1.73 -11.02
C ASP A 193 3.59 1.49 -12.30
N HIS A 194 2.28 1.19 -12.18
CA HIS A 194 1.41 1.02 -13.35
C HIS A 194 1.29 2.27 -14.24
N ARG A 195 1.61 3.46 -13.70
CA ARG A 195 1.60 4.73 -14.47
C ARG A 195 2.67 4.75 -15.57
N VAL A 196 3.74 4.00 -15.39
CA VAL A 196 4.82 3.88 -16.39
C VAL A 196 4.80 2.57 -17.17
N LEU A 197 3.69 1.85 -17.15
CA LEU A 197 3.56 0.53 -17.76
C LEU A 197 3.86 0.51 -19.27
N ARG A 198 3.54 1.60 -19.97
CA ARG A 198 3.79 1.80 -21.40
C ARG A 198 4.70 2.99 -21.68
N ALA A 199 5.48 3.39 -20.70
CA ALA A 199 6.40 4.50 -20.73
C ALA A 199 7.81 4.03 -20.30
N ASN A 200 8.70 4.96 -20.03
CA ASN A 200 10.02 4.64 -19.52
C ASN A 200 9.93 4.31 -18.01
N PRO A 201 10.38 3.15 -17.54
CA PRO A 201 10.41 2.83 -16.10
C PRO A 201 11.18 3.85 -15.25
N ARG A 202 12.15 4.54 -15.84
CA ARG A 202 12.93 5.57 -15.16
C ARG A 202 12.10 6.78 -14.75
N ASP A 203 11.01 7.08 -15.46
CA ASP A 203 10.09 8.17 -15.10
C ASP A 203 9.47 7.92 -13.71
N TRP A 204 9.26 6.66 -13.32
CA TRP A 204 8.79 6.32 -11.98
C TRP A 204 9.82 6.67 -10.90
N PHE A 205 11.10 6.38 -11.14
CA PHE A 205 12.18 6.79 -10.24
C PHE A 205 12.27 8.31 -10.11
N GLU A 206 12.26 9.04 -11.24
CA GLU A 206 12.38 10.50 -11.25
C GLU A 206 11.21 11.17 -10.52
N VAL A 207 9.98 10.69 -10.71
CA VAL A 207 8.81 11.25 -10.00
C VAL A 207 8.94 11.07 -8.49
N TYR A 208 9.32 9.89 -8.02
CA TYR A 208 9.50 9.68 -6.58
C TYR A 208 10.70 10.44 -6.02
N LYS A 209 11.77 10.54 -6.78
CA LYS A 209 12.94 11.33 -6.40
C LYS A 209 12.59 12.80 -6.25
N ASP A 210 11.94 13.39 -7.25
CA ASP A 210 11.57 14.81 -7.24
C ASP A 210 10.55 15.11 -6.14
N THR A 211 9.59 14.20 -5.91
CA THR A 211 8.65 14.30 -4.80
C THR A 211 9.36 14.26 -3.45
N PHE A 212 10.26 13.31 -3.26
CA PHE A 212 11.06 13.20 -2.04
C PHE A 212 11.90 14.46 -1.82
N ASP A 213 12.59 14.94 -2.85
CA ASP A 213 13.45 16.12 -2.76
C ASP A 213 12.64 17.37 -2.38
N TYR A 214 11.46 17.54 -2.98
CA TYR A 214 10.55 18.64 -2.63
C TYR A 214 10.12 18.57 -1.17
N LEU A 215 9.60 17.42 -0.72
CA LEU A 215 9.14 17.22 0.65
C LEU A 215 10.29 17.41 1.65
N TYR A 216 11.44 16.83 1.35
CA TYR A 216 12.61 16.91 2.23
C TYR A 216 13.17 18.34 2.34
N ALA A 217 13.15 19.12 1.27
CA ALA A 217 13.67 20.49 1.27
C ALA A 217 12.69 21.52 1.87
N ASN A 218 11.39 21.33 1.64
CA ASN A 218 10.40 22.40 1.82
C ASN A 218 9.41 22.16 2.97
N GLU A 219 9.25 20.91 3.45
CA GLU A 219 8.28 20.61 4.48
C GLU A 219 8.94 20.18 5.80
N PRO A 220 8.52 20.76 6.94
CA PRO A 220 9.13 20.47 8.24
C PRO A 220 8.83 19.04 8.72
N THR A 221 7.66 18.53 8.38
CA THR A 221 7.20 17.16 8.64
C THR A 221 6.44 16.67 7.42
N SER A 222 6.84 15.54 6.88
CA SER A 222 6.21 15.01 5.67
C SER A 222 6.11 13.48 5.68
N PHE A 223 5.27 12.96 4.81
CA PHE A 223 5.08 11.54 4.60
C PHE A 223 5.15 11.23 3.10
N LEU A 224 5.82 10.16 2.74
CA LEU A 224 5.89 9.67 1.37
C LEU A 224 5.57 8.18 1.35
N ASN A 225 4.55 7.79 0.60
CA ASN A 225 4.24 6.40 0.33
C ASN A 225 4.69 6.02 -1.08
N ILE A 226 5.63 5.10 -1.19
CA ILE A 226 6.12 4.56 -2.46
C ILE A 226 5.37 3.27 -2.75
N THR A 227 4.69 3.20 -3.90
CA THR A 227 3.84 2.06 -4.23
C THR A 227 4.28 1.35 -5.49
N VAL A 228 4.38 0.02 -5.40
CA VAL A 228 4.60 -0.88 -6.54
C VAL A 228 3.71 -2.11 -6.47
N HIS A 229 3.40 -2.68 -7.64
CA HIS A 229 2.70 -3.95 -7.74
C HIS A 229 3.71 -5.10 -7.91
N CYS A 230 3.51 -6.20 -7.20
CA CYS A 230 4.41 -7.36 -7.34
C CYS A 230 4.48 -7.89 -8.78
N HIS A 231 3.39 -7.79 -9.53
CA HIS A 231 3.34 -8.28 -10.92
C HIS A 231 4.04 -7.34 -11.93
N PHE A 232 4.28 -6.09 -11.58
CA PHE A 232 5.03 -5.16 -12.44
C PHE A 232 6.31 -4.64 -11.75
N GLY A 233 6.24 -4.03 -10.57
CA GLY A 233 7.40 -3.56 -9.81
C GLY A 233 8.43 -4.65 -9.53
N GLY A 234 7.97 -5.90 -9.39
CA GLY A 234 8.82 -7.08 -9.25
C GLY A 234 9.48 -7.58 -10.55
N ARG A 235 9.20 -6.99 -11.72
CA ARG A 235 9.89 -7.33 -12.96
C ARG A 235 11.29 -6.70 -13.02
N PRO A 236 12.29 -7.35 -13.67
CA PRO A 236 13.67 -6.82 -13.68
C PRO A 236 13.77 -5.35 -14.08
N LEU A 237 12.97 -4.92 -15.07
CA LEU A 237 12.97 -3.56 -15.59
C LEU A 237 12.53 -2.52 -14.55
N MET A 238 11.58 -2.86 -13.65
CA MET A 238 11.11 -1.98 -12.58
C MET A 238 11.90 -2.19 -11.28
N ALA A 239 12.29 -3.42 -10.99
CA ALA A 239 13.01 -3.76 -9.77
C ALA A 239 14.33 -2.96 -9.61
N ALA A 240 14.98 -2.64 -10.72
CA ALA A 240 16.15 -1.76 -10.73
C ALA A 240 15.77 -0.35 -10.20
N GLN A 241 14.66 0.21 -10.66
CA GLN A 241 14.20 1.53 -10.23
C GLN A 241 13.78 1.53 -8.75
N VAL A 242 13.14 0.45 -8.28
CA VAL A 242 12.81 0.26 -6.86
C VAL A 242 14.08 0.24 -6.00
N ALA A 243 15.10 -0.49 -6.42
CA ALA A 243 16.37 -0.53 -5.69
C ALA A 243 17.07 0.83 -5.68
N GLU A 244 17.04 1.56 -6.80
CA GLU A 244 17.66 2.89 -6.92
C GLU A 244 16.99 3.93 -6.03
N ILE A 245 15.66 4.03 -6.03
CA ILE A 245 14.96 5.03 -5.20
C ILE A 245 15.15 4.76 -3.71
N LEU A 246 15.10 3.51 -3.28
CA LEU A 246 15.32 3.15 -1.88
C LEU A 246 16.75 3.46 -1.42
N LYS A 247 17.77 3.21 -2.25
CA LYS A 247 19.14 3.60 -1.99
C LYS A 247 19.31 5.12 -1.90
N TYR A 248 18.68 5.83 -2.82
CA TYR A 248 18.71 7.29 -2.85
C TYR A 248 18.19 7.88 -1.56
N ILE A 249 16.94 7.53 -1.19
CA ILE A 249 16.27 8.05 0.01
C ILE A 249 17.04 7.73 1.30
N ARG A 250 17.61 6.54 1.41
CA ARG A 250 18.41 6.14 2.58
C ARG A 250 19.68 6.95 2.77
N GLY A 251 20.14 7.66 1.76
CA GLY A 251 21.30 8.55 1.83
C GLY A 251 21.07 9.85 2.61
N PHE A 252 19.84 10.14 3.00
CA PHE A 252 19.48 11.41 3.66
C PHE A 252 19.28 11.25 5.17
N PRO A 253 19.83 12.15 6.00
CA PRO A 253 19.57 12.13 7.44
C PRO A 253 18.12 12.51 7.76
N GLY A 254 17.61 12.01 8.89
CA GLY A 254 16.24 12.32 9.32
C GLY A 254 15.12 11.67 8.49
N VAL A 255 15.45 10.66 7.69
CA VAL A 255 14.49 9.78 7.01
C VAL A 255 14.16 8.61 7.92
N GLY A 256 12.87 8.40 8.17
CA GLY A 256 12.34 7.21 8.86
C GLY A 256 11.68 6.28 7.86
N LEU A 257 12.29 5.11 7.61
CA LEU A 257 11.63 4.03 6.85
C LEU A 257 10.72 3.26 7.80
N VAL A 258 9.44 3.19 7.49
CA VAL A 258 8.42 2.67 8.41
C VAL A 258 7.44 1.73 7.71
N ARG A 259 6.88 0.78 8.48
CA ARG A 259 5.69 0.04 8.05
C ARG A 259 4.45 0.87 8.37
N HIS A 260 3.35 0.58 7.66
CA HIS A 260 2.09 1.27 7.90
C HIS A 260 1.56 1.01 9.32
N ASP A 261 1.66 -0.21 9.84
CA ASP A 261 1.18 -0.53 11.19
C ASP A 261 2.00 0.13 12.31
N GLU A 262 3.28 0.35 12.11
CA GLU A 262 4.14 1.09 13.05
C GLU A 262 3.77 2.56 13.07
N LEU A 263 3.64 3.16 11.88
CA LEU A 263 3.24 4.55 11.72
C LEU A 263 1.84 4.80 12.28
N ALA A 264 0.89 3.90 12.00
CA ALA A 264 -0.47 4.02 12.50
C ALA A 264 -0.54 3.95 14.03
N ARG A 265 0.21 3.04 14.67
CA ARG A 265 0.31 3.03 16.14
C ARG A 265 0.84 4.34 16.69
N TRP A 266 1.93 4.83 16.09
CA TRP A 266 2.50 6.10 16.50
C TRP A 266 1.50 7.26 16.38
N VAL A 267 0.70 7.30 15.30
CA VAL A 267 -0.37 8.29 15.11
C VAL A 267 -1.41 8.21 16.22
N LEU A 268 -1.86 7.00 16.60
CA LEU A 268 -2.82 6.82 17.69
C LEU A 268 -2.22 7.19 19.05
N ASP A 269 -1.01 6.71 19.35
CA ASP A 269 -0.33 6.93 20.63
C ASP A 269 -0.04 8.43 20.88
N ASN A 270 0.19 9.19 19.82
CA ASN A 270 0.44 10.62 19.86
C ASN A 270 -0.80 11.48 19.55
N ASN A 271 -1.94 10.83 19.33
CA ASN A 271 -3.22 11.50 19.03
C ASN A 271 -3.10 12.53 17.90
N ILE A 272 -2.43 12.16 16.81
CA ILE A 272 -2.22 13.08 15.68
C ILE A 272 -3.55 13.31 14.97
N ARG A 273 -4.02 14.56 15.00
CA ARG A 273 -5.20 15.00 14.27
C ARG A 273 -4.89 15.30 12.81
N GLU A 274 -5.90 15.47 12.00
CA GLU A 274 -5.76 16.01 10.66
C GLU A 274 -5.11 17.41 10.68
N TRP A 275 -4.17 17.63 9.79
CA TRP A 275 -3.52 18.89 9.54
C TRP A 275 -3.68 19.27 8.08
N THR A 276 -4.38 20.35 7.82
CA THR A 276 -4.47 20.91 6.46
C THR A 276 -3.19 21.67 6.10
N ASN A 277 -2.90 21.81 4.84
CA ASN A 277 -1.76 22.58 4.37
C ASN A 277 -1.90 24.07 4.70
N GLN A 278 -3.14 24.57 4.81
CA GLN A 278 -3.38 25.92 5.33
C GLN A 278 -2.84 26.07 6.75
N GLU A 279 -3.19 25.17 7.66
CA GLU A 279 -2.72 25.22 9.05
C GLU A 279 -1.20 25.01 9.17
N ARG A 280 -0.63 24.17 8.30
CA ARG A 280 0.81 23.84 8.30
C ARG A 280 1.67 24.99 7.79
N PHE A 281 1.27 25.62 6.69
CA PHE A 281 2.09 26.60 5.98
C PHE A 281 1.68 28.05 6.26
N PHE A 282 0.43 28.27 6.66
CA PHE A 282 -0.13 29.60 6.95
C PHE A 282 -0.82 29.65 8.30
N PRO A 283 -0.11 29.37 9.42
CA PRO A 283 -0.74 29.22 10.74
C PRO A 283 -1.39 30.50 11.28
N ASN A 284 -1.15 31.63 10.64
CA ASN A 284 -1.72 32.93 11.00
C ASN A 284 -2.74 33.46 9.97
N ALA A 285 -3.16 32.64 9.00
CA ALA A 285 -4.12 33.02 7.97
C ALA A 285 -5.57 33.01 8.49
#